data_c38aabc250460957481fd99f4e0a8b8f
#
_entry.id   c38aabc250460957481fd99f4e0a8b8f
#
_cell.length_a   1.000
_cell.length_b   1.000
_cell.length_c   1.000
_cell.angle_alpha   90.00
_cell.angle_beta   90.00
_cell.angle_gamma   90.00
#
_symmetry.space_group_name_H-M   'P 1'
#
loop_
_entity.id
_entity.type
_entity.pdbx_description
1 polymer ?
#
loop_
_entity_poly.entity_id
_entity_poly.type
_entity_poly.pdbx_seq_one_letter_code
_entity_poly.pdbx_strand_id
1 'polypeptide(L)'
;KPLSAASSIEEIAAAVSNALSEAGITAVLSGGGAVQIYSSGLYPSKDLDFVSPANHREIEAALGKLGFVRESGRHYVHPTCTHTLEFPSWPLAVGRRLLREWGEYPVGDLSIKILTPTQSVMDRLAAFYHWRDRQALDQAVAVANRHAVDLEAIYCWSLEEGHEAAHQEFRRALARSTPE
;
A
#
# COMPACT_ATOMS: atom_id res chain seq x y z
N LYS A 1 19.95 4.31 -11.14
CA LYS A 1 20.51 2.94 -10.99
C LYS A 1 19.50 1.96 -11.60
N PRO A 2 19.91 1.00 -12.46
CA PRO A 2 18.99 -0.02 -12.97
C PRO A 2 18.43 -0.87 -11.84
N LEU A 3 17.16 -1.29 -11.94
CA LEU A 3 16.55 -2.22 -11.01
C LEU A 3 17.15 -3.64 -11.16
N SER A 4 17.29 -4.35 -10.05
CA SER A 4 17.88 -5.67 -10.01
C SER A 4 17.31 -6.52 -8.87
N ALA A 5 17.71 -7.78 -8.78
CA ALA A 5 17.36 -8.67 -7.68
C ALA A 5 17.83 -8.16 -6.29
N ALA A 6 18.80 -7.23 -6.27
CA ALA A 6 19.30 -6.62 -5.04
C ALA A 6 18.58 -5.29 -4.68
N SER A 7 17.63 -4.84 -5.51
CA SER A 7 16.86 -3.62 -5.21
C SER A 7 15.88 -3.89 -4.09
N SER A 8 15.85 -2.97 -3.11
CA SER A 8 14.86 -3.04 -2.03
C SER A 8 13.45 -2.72 -2.53
N ILE A 9 12.44 -3.06 -1.74
CA ILE A 9 11.05 -2.75 -2.08
C ILE A 9 10.85 -1.23 -2.21
N GLU A 10 11.50 -0.45 -1.35
CA GLU A 10 11.44 1.02 -1.38
C GLU A 10 12.06 1.57 -2.67
N GLU A 11 13.23 1.02 -3.08
CA GLU A 11 13.89 1.41 -4.34
C GLU A 11 13.01 1.09 -5.56
N ILE A 12 12.38 -0.08 -5.58
CA ILE A 12 11.48 -0.49 -6.66
C ILE A 12 10.24 0.41 -6.67
N ALA A 13 9.58 0.58 -5.53
CA ALA A 13 8.37 1.38 -5.42
C ALA A 13 8.63 2.86 -5.78
N ALA A 14 9.76 3.43 -5.36
CA ALA A 14 10.15 4.80 -5.70
C ALA A 14 10.43 4.97 -7.20
N ALA A 15 11.15 4.04 -7.82
CA ALA A 15 11.40 4.06 -9.25
C ALA A 15 10.09 3.98 -10.07
N VAL A 16 9.18 3.09 -9.67
CA VAL A 16 7.85 2.93 -10.28
C VAL A 16 7.01 4.19 -10.10
N SER A 17 6.91 4.71 -8.88
CA SER A 17 6.16 5.94 -8.57
C SER A 17 6.68 7.13 -9.37
N ASN A 18 8.00 7.27 -9.50
CA ASN A 18 8.62 8.32 -10.28
C ASN A 18 8.33 8.19 -11.78
N ALA A 19 8.51 7.00 -12.36
CA ALA A 19 8.26 6.77 -13.79
C ALA A 19 6.79 7.05 -14.17
N LEU A 20 5.85 6.67 -13.31
CA LEU A 20 4.43 6.97 -13.50
C LEU A 20 4.16 8.48 -13.39
N SER A 21 4.74 9.15 -12.39
CA SER A 21 4.60 10.60 -12.21
C SER A 21 5.18 11.39 -13.38
N GLU A 22 6.35 11.01 -13.92
CA GLU A 22 6.95 11.63 -15.12
C GLU A 22 6.06 11.45 -16.35
N ALA A 23 5.27 10.39 -16.42
CA ALA A 23 4.27 10.16 -17.47
C ALA A 23 2.94 10.87 -17.21
N GLY A 24 2.82 11.65 -16.14
CA GLY A 24 1.57 12.33 -15.75
C GLY A 24 0.52 11.39 -15.16
N ILE A 25 0.92 10.20 -14.73
CA ILE A 25 0.03 9.17 -14.17
C ILE A 25 0.02 9.26 -12.65
N THR A 26 -1.17 9.40 -12.08
CA THR A 26 -1.39 9.23 -10.64
C THR A 26 -1.47 7.75 -10.30
N ALA A 27 -0.64 7.30 -9.38
CA ALA A 27 -0.69 5.93 -8.85
C ALA A 27 -0.27 5.94 -7.39
N VAL A 28 -1.02 5.26 -6.53
CA VAL A 28 -0.84 5.27 -5.08
C VAL A 28 -0.59 3.85 -4.58
N LEU A 29 0.53 3.64 -3.91
CA LEU A 29 0.87 2.35 -3.30
C LEU A 29 -0.06 2.07 -2.12
N SER A 30 -0.68 0.90 -2.12
CA SER A 30 -1.62 0.41 -1.11
C SER A 30 -1.24 -1.01 -0.66
N GLY A 31 -2.14 -1.67 0.03
CA GLY A 31 -2.05 -3.09 0.34
C GLY A 31 -0.82 -3.50 1.14
N GLY A 32 -0.37 -4.72 0.90
CA GLY A 32 0.76 -5.33 1.60
C GLY A 32 2.09 -4.63 1.37
N GLY A 33 2.30 -4.04 0.20
CA GLY A 33 3.52 -3.28 -0.11
C GLY A 33 3.68 -2.04 0.77
N ALA A 34 2.59 -1.30 1.00
CA ALA A 34 2.59 -0.17 1.92
C ALA A 34 2.88 -0.63 3.36
N VAL A 35 2.28 -1.75 3.79
CA VAL A 35 2.55 -2.34 5.11
C VAL A 35 4.00 -2.75 5.26
N GLN A 36 4.60 -3.38 4.25
CA GLN A 36 6.01 -3.77 4.31
C GLN A 36 6.90 -2.56 4.55
N ILE A 37 6.67 -1.46 3.86
CA ILE A 37 7.41 -0.21 4.03
C ILE A 37 7.20 0.35 5.44
N TYR A 38 5.96 0.52 5.87
CA TYR A 38 5.64 1.09 7.18
C TYR A 38 6.01 0.19 8.37
N SER A 39 6.09 -1.12 8.17
CA SER A 39 6.50 -2.08 9.21
C SER A 39 8.01 -2.40 9.18
N SER A 40 8.79 -1.69 8.36
CA SER A 40 10.22 -1.94 8.18
C SER A 40 10.53 -3.40 7.83
N GLY A 41 9.71 -3.98 6.98
CA GLY A 41 9.89 -5.35 6.47
C GLY A 41 9.35 -6.48 7.37
N LEU A 42 8.68 -6.16 8.48
CA LEU A 42 8.09 -7.19 9.36
C LEU A 42 7.08 -8.09 8.63
N TYR A 43 6.32 -7.51 7.70
CA TYR A 43 5.37 -8.23 6.86
C TYR A 43 5.79 -8.10 5.39
N PRO A 44 6.62 -9.02 4.87
CA PRO A 44 7.06 -8.96 3.48
C PRO A 44 5.90 -9.20 2.52
N SER A 45 5.89 -8.44 1.42
CA SER A 45 4.95 -8.59 0.32
C SER A 45 5.70 -8.89 -0.97
N LYS A 46 5.16 -9.77 -1.80
CA LYS A 46 5.69 -10.03 -3.15
C LYS A 46 5.16 -9.06 -4.18
N ASP A 47 3.95 -8.55 -3.94
CA ASP A 47 3.23 -7.70 -4.88
C ASP A 47 3.19 -6.27 -4.35
N LEU A 48 3.35 -5.32 -5.27
CA LEU A 48 3.17 -3.90 -5.04
C LEU A 48 1.89 -3.45 -5.74
N ASP A 49 0.89 -3.07 -4.96
CA ASP A 49 -0.43 -2.65 -5.44
C ASP A 49 -0.46 -1.13 -5.64
N PHE A 50 -0.39 -0.68 -6.89
CA PHE A 50 -0.53 0.72 -7.25
C PHE A 50 -1.93 1.00 -7.81
N VAL A 51 -2.76 1.69 -7.07
CA VAL A 51 -4.11 2.09 -7.53
C VAL A 51 -3.99 3.30 -8.43
N SER A 52 -4.48 3.20 -9.66
CA SER A 52 -4.36 4.24 -10.69
C SER A 52 -5.59 4.31 -11.59
N PRO A 53 -6.02 5.52 -12.01
CA PRO A 53 -7.06 5.68 -13.03
C PRO A 53 -6.56 5.46 -14.47
N ALA A 54 -5.24 5.34 -14.68
CA ALA A 54 -4.66 5.20 -16.00
C ALA A 54 -5.00 3.84 -16.64
N ASN A 55 -5.05 3.83 -17.96
CA ASN A 55 -5.23 2.59 -18.71
C ASN A 55 -3.91 1.82 -18.87
N HIS A 56 -4.01 0.55 -19.27
CA HIS A 56 -2.84 -0.32 -19.38
C HIS A 56 -1.79 0.17 -20.37
N ARG A 57 -2.18 0.80 -21.48
CA ARG A 57 -1.22 1.30 -22.47
C ARG A 57 -0.33 2.40 -21.90
N GLU A 58 -0.92 3.29 -21.14
CA GLU A 58 -0.20 4.37 -20.46
C GLU A 58 0.76 3.80 -19.41
N ILE A 59 0.29 2.84 -18.60
CA ILE A 59 1.08 2.19 -17.58
C ILE A 59 2.23 1.38 -18.21
N GLU A 60 1.96 0.59 -19.24
CA GLU A 60 2.98 -0.18 -19.97
C GLU A 60 4.07 0.72 -20.58
N ALA A 61 3.68 1.85 -21.18
CA ALA A 61 4.63 2.79 -21.74
C ALA A 61 5.56 3.42 -20.69
N ALA A 62 5.02 3.73 -19.50
CA ALA A 62 5.81 4.27 -18.40
C ALA A 62 6.74 3.22 -17.78
N LEU A 63 6.22 2.04 -17.48
CA LEU A 63 6.93 0.96 -16.79
C LEU A 63 7.94 0.24 -17.69
N GLY A 64 7.72 0.20 -19.00
CA GLY A 64 8.64 -0.38 -19.97
C GLY A 64 10.02 0.26 -19.94
N LYS A 65 10.11 1.55 -19.60
CA LYS A 65 11.38 2.26 -19.40
C LYS A 65 12.21 1.70 -18.24
N LEU A 66 11.55 1.09 -17.27
CA LEU A 66 12.18 0.42 -16.13
C LEU A 66 12.44 -1.07 -16.38
N GLY A 67 11.95 -1.63 -17.48
CA GLY A 67 12.09 -3.04 -17.81
C GLY A 67 10.93 -3.94 -17.36
N PHE A 68 9.86 -3.36 -16.78
CA PHE A 68 8.66 -4.14 -16.47
C PHE A 68 7.88 -4.46 -17.74
N VAL A 69 7.37 -5.68 -17.80
CA VAL A 69 6.49 -6.14 -18.87
C VAL A 69 5.18 -6.64 -18.29
N ARG A 70 4.09 -6.41 -19.01
CA ARG A 70 2.78 -6.90 -18.62
C ARG A 70 2.73 -8.41 -18.86
N GLU A 71 2.46 -9.19 -17.82
CA GLU A 71 2.32 -10.63 -17.90
C GLU A 71 0.88 -11.02 -18.22
N SER A 72 -0.08 -10.50 -17.46
CA SER A 72 -1.50 -10.75 -17.68
C SER A 72 -2.37 -9.71 -16.96
N GLY A 73 -3.55 -9.43 -17.47
CA GLY A 73 -4.51 -8.55 -16.81
C GLY A 73 -3.89 -7.23 -16.33
N ARG A 74 -3.75 -7.09 -15.02
CA ARG A 74 -3.19 -5.91 -14.33
C ARG A 74 -1.84 -6.19 -13.67
N HIS A 75 -1.20 -7.29 -14.05
CA HIS A 75 0.00 -7.81 -13.43
C HIS A 75 1.22 -7.56 -14.29
N TYR A 76 2.28 -7.02 -13.69
CA TYR A 76 3.53 -6.67 -14.35
C TYR A 76 4.70 -7.32 -13.64
N VAL A 77 5.64 -7.86 -14.40
CA VAL A 77 6.83 -8.55 -13.93
C VAL A 77 8.08 -7.90 -14.47
N HIS A 78 9.19 -8.05 -13.77
CA HIS A 78 10.51 -7.60 -14.20
C HIS A 78 11.46 -8.79 -14.25
N PRO A 79 12.33 -8.90 -15.28
CA PRO A 79 13.15 -10.10 -15.46
C PRO A 79 14.15 -10.36 -14.33
N THR A 80 14.52 -9.34 -13.57
CA THR A 80 15.52 -9.46 -12.49
C THR A 80 15.00 -9.08 -11.11
N CYS A 81 13.89 -8.34 -11.00
CA CYS A 81 13.32 -8.01 -9.69
C CYS A 81 12.48 -9.16 -9.14
N THR A 82 12.50 -9.31 -7.82
CA THR A 82 11.71 -10.33 -7.12
C THR A 82 10.28 -9.91 -6.83
N HIS A 83 9.99 -8.61 -6.90
CA HIS A 83 8.66 -8.05 -6.68
C HIS A 83 7.93 -7.86 -8.00
N THR A 84 6.64 -8.12 -7.97
CA THR A 84 5.71 -7.89 -9.07
C THR A 84 4.86 -6.65 -8.78
N LEU A 85 4.24 -6.10 -9.82
CA LEU A 85 3.35 -4.95 -9.67
C LEU A 85 1.93 -5.36 -10.06
N GLU A 86 0.97 -4.93 -9.27
CA GLU A 86 -0.44 -4.99 -9.62
C GLU A 86 -1.05 -3.59 -9.68
N PHE A 87 -2.02 -3.42 -10.55
CA PHE A 87 -2.76 -2.16 -10.68
C PHE A 87 -4.25 -2.39 -10.42
N PRO A 88 -4.66 -2.43 -9.12
CA PRO A 88 -6.07 -2.51 -8.77
C PRO A 88 -6.89 -1.39 -9.38
N SER A 89 -8.18 -1.63 -9.56
CA SER A 89 -9.10 -0.66 -10.16
C SER A 89 -9.21 0.61 -9.34
N TRP A 90 -9.23 1.74 -10.04
CA TRP A 90 -9.69 3.00 -9.50
C TRP A 90 -11.22 2.94 -9.20
N PRO A 91 -11.77 3.64 -8.20
CA PRO A 91 -11.11 4.66 -7.38
C PRO A 91 -10.32 4.09 -6.19
N LEU A 92 -9.39 4.91 -5.67
CA LEU A 92 -8.71 4.61 -4.42
C LEU A 92 -9.71 4.72 -3.25
N ALA A 93 -9.81 3.67 -2.46
CA ALA A 93 -10.75 3.60 -1.35
C ALA A 93 -10.23 2.75 -0.19
N VAL A 94 -10.73 3.00 1.02
CA VAL A 94 -10.62 2.12 2.18
C VAL A 94 -12.03 1.73 2.62
N GLY A 95 -12.35 0.43 2.50
CA GLY A 95 -13.74 0.01 2.60
C GLY A 95 -14.60 0.74 1.57
N ARG A 96 -15.66 1.40 2.02
CA ARG A 96 -16.55 2.21 1.15
C ARG A 96 -16.14 3.67 1.04
N ARG A 97 -15.16 4.12 1.83
CA ARG A 97 -14.72 5.52 1.81
C ARG A 97 -13.74 5.75 0.66
N LEU A 98 -14.12 6.64 -0.26
CA LEU A 98 -13.23 7.12 -1.31
C LEU A 98 -12.15 8.04 -0.72
N LEU A 99 -10.91 7.87 -1.18
CA LEU A 99 -9.78 8.69 -0.80
C LEU A 99 -9.44 9.66 -1.93
N ARG A 100 -9.25 10.93 -1.58
CA ARG A 100 -8.85 12.01 -2.50
C ARG A 100 -7.45 12.54 -2.18
N GLU A 101 -6.91 12.12 -1.06
CA GLU A 101 -5.60 12.52 -0.57
C GLU A 101 -4.84 11.28 -0.13
N TRP A 102 -3.54 11.33 -0.22
CA TRP A 102 -2.60 10.27 0.18
C TRP A 102 -1.31 10.90 0.68
N GLY A 103 -0.37 10.07 1.14
CA GLY A 103 0.92 10.50 1.62
C GLY A 103 2.01 10.38 0.56
N GLU A 104 3.19 10.85 0.95
CA GLU A 104 4.44 10.64 0.25
C GLU A 104 5.47 10.05 1.20
N TYR A 105 6.20 9.05 0.74
CA TYR A 105 7.28 8.41 1.48
C TYR A 105 8.61 8.66 0.76
N PRO A 106 9.57 9.36 1.40
CA PRO A 106 10.85 9.71 0.77
C PRO A 106 11.76 8.50 0.66
N VAL A 107 12.43 8.36 -0.48
CA VAL A 107 13.45 7.34 -0.75
C VAL A 107 14.60 7.99 -1.53
N GLY A 108 15.66 8.40 -0.83
CA GLY A 108 16.73 9.20 -1.43
C GLY A 108 16.19 10.51 -2.00
N ASP A 109 16.43 10.75 -3.30
CA ASP A 109 15.95 11.93 -4.00
C ASP A 109 14.55 11.74 -4.63
N LEU A 110 13.96 10.57 -4.46
CA LEU A 110 12.64 10.21 -4.95
C LEU A 110 11.61 10.12 -3.82
N SER A 111 10.34 10.03 -4.19
CA SER A 111 9.26 9.74 -3.24
C SER A 111 8.26 8.74 -3.82
N ILE A 112 7.61 8.01 -2.94
CA ILE A 112 6.52 7.08 -3.26
C ILE A 112 5.21 7.75 -2.89
N LYS A 113 4.27 7.86 -3.84
CA LYS A 113 2.87 8.15 -3.49
C LYS A 113 2.27 6.91 -2.86
N ILE A 114 1.84 7.01 -1.62
CA ILE A 114 1.47 5.88 -0.78
C ILE A 114 0.30 6.27 0.13
N LEU A 115 -0.52 5.32 0.52
CA LEU A 115 -1.49 5.54 1.60
C LEU A 115 -0.78 6.14 2.82
N THR A 116 -1.40 7.09 3.51
CA THR A 116 -0.89 7.54 4.81
C THR A 116 -0.87 6.38 5.81
N PRO A 117 -0.09 6.44 6.91
CA PRO A 117 -0.17 5.39 7.94
C PRO A 117 -1.59 5.14 8.45
N THR A 118 -2.37 6.19 8.69
CA THR A 118 -3.80 6.07 9.08
C THR A 118 -4.62 5.33 8.02
N GLN A 119 -4.47 5.70 6.75
CA GLN A 119 -5.16 5.05 5.64
C GLN A 119 -4.70 3.59 5.46
N SER A 120 -3.41 3.29 5.66
CA SER A 120 -2.88 1.93 5.61
C SER A 120 -3.48 1.06 6.72
N VAL A 121 -3.63 1.59 7.94
CA VAL A 121 -4.35 0.90 9.03
C VAL A 121 -5.80 0.63 8.62
N MET A 122 -6.52 1.61 8.10
CA MET A 122 -7.90 1.42 7.62
C MET A 122 -7.99 0.37 6.52
N ASP A 123 -7.06 0.37 5.57
CA ASP A 123 -7.00 -0.60 4.47
C ASP A 123 -6.85 -2.05 5.01
N ARG A 124 -5.96 -2.26 5.97
CA ARG A 124 -5.80 -3.57 6.62
C ARG A 124 -6.99 -3.95 7.48
N LEU A 125 -7.57 -3.00 8.20
CA LEU A 125 -8.77 -3.24 8.99
C LEU A 125 -9.98 -3.57 8.09
N ALA A 126 -10.10 -2.98 6.90
CA ALA A 126 -11.14 -3.36 5.95
C ALA A 126 -11.05 -4.86 5.57
N ALA A 127 -9.85 -5.36 5.30
CA ALA A 127 -9.63 -6.79 5.06
C ALA A 127 -9.99 -7.64 6.28
N PHE A 128 -9.63 -7.21 7.47
CA PHE A 128 -10.02 -7.88 8.71
C PHE A 128 -11.54 -7.85 8.93
N TYR A 129 -12.19 -6.72 8.71
CA TYR A 129 -13.63 -6.55 8.92
C TYR A 129 -14.46 -7.43 7.98
N HIS A 130 -14.11 -7.42 6.69
CA HIS A 130 -14.88 -8.12 5.66
C HIS A 130 -14.56 -9.62 5.53
N TRP A 131 -13.28 -9.99 5.75
CA TRP A 131 -12.80 -11.34 5.50
C TRP A 131 -12.32 -12.07 6.75
N ARG A 132 -12.36 -11.43 7.93
CA ARG A 132 -11.77 -11.93 9.18
C ARG A 132 -10.31 -12.32 9.03
N ASP A 133 -9.59 -11.61 8.19
CA ASP A 133 -8.16 -11.81 7.95
C ASP A 133 -7.36 -11.37 9.19
N ARG A 134 -6.92 -12.36 9.99
CA ARG A 134 -6.15 -12.11 11.22
C ARG A 134 -4.79 -11.51 10.94
N GLN A 135 -4.15 -11.87 9.82
CA GLN A 135 -2.88 -11.27 9.44
C GLN A 135 -3.05 -9.77 9.12
N ALA A 136 -4.15 -9.40 8.48
CA ALA A 136 -4.44 -7.99 8.22
C ALA A 136 -4.63 -7.20 9.53
N LEU A 137 -5.23 -7.79 10.56
CA LEU A 137 -5.29 -7.17 11.89
C LEU A 137 -3.89 -6.96 12.48
N ASP A 138 -3.02 -7.97 12.42
CA ASP A 138 -1.64 -7.88 12.93
C ASP A 138 -0.83 -6.82 12.17
N GLN A 139 -1.03 -6.73 10.86
CA GLN A 139 -0.44 -5.69 10.01
C GLN A 139 -0.90 -4.29 10.42
N ALA A 140 -2.20 -4.10 10.67
CA ALA A 140 -2.74 -2.82 11.13
C ALA A 140 -2.11 -2.39 12.46
N VAL A 141 -1.98 -3.32 13.41
CA VAL A 141 -1.33 -3.08 14.70
C VAL A 141 0.15 -2.71 14.51
N ALA A 142 0.88 -3.41 13.64
CA ALA A 142 2.28 -3.13 13.39
C ALA A 142 2.53 -1.72 12.82
N VAL A 143 1.67 -1.26 11.91
CA VAL A 143 1.73 0.10 11.37
C VAL A 143 1.41 1.14 12.45
N ALA A 144 0.34 0.91 13.23
CA ALA A 144 -0.09 1.83 14.30
C ALA A 144 0.94 1.96 15.43
N ASN A 145 1.75 0.92 15.68
CA ASN A 145 2.82 0.99 16.67
C ASN A 145 4.05 1.78 16.21
N ARG A 146 4.30 1.82 14.91
CA ARG A 146 5.53 2.43 14.35
C ARG A 146 5.32 3.85 13.82
N HIS A 147 4.08 4.23 13.58
CA HIS A 147 3.74 5.53 12.98
C HIS A 147 2.63 6.20 13.77
N ALA A 148 2.65 7.53 13.79
CA ALA A 148 1.51 8.30 14.29
C ALA A 148 0.29 8.07 13.39
N VAL A 149 -0.82 7.61 13.98
CA VAL A 149 -2.09 7.38 13.30
C VAL A 149 -3.22 8.09 14.03
N ASP A 150 -4.22 8.54 13.30
CA ASP A 150 -5.42 9.15 13.85
C ASP A 150 -6.42 8.06 14.29
N LEU A 151 -6.31 7.66 15.55
CA LEU A 151 -7.17 6.60 16.13
C LEU A 151 -8.64 7.00 16.17
N GLU A 152 -8.95 8.28 16.28
CA GLU A 152 -10.33 8.75 16.27
C GLU A 152 -10.93 8.68 14.86
N ALA A 153 -10.17 9.10 13.84
CA ALA A 153 -10.59 8.96 12.45
C ALA A 153 -10.81 7.48 12.07
N ILE A 154 -9.94 6.57 12.54
CA ILE A 154 -10.10 5.13 12.34
C ILE A 154 -11.38 4.63 13.02
N TYR A 155 -11.67 5.07 14.24
CA TYR A 155 -12.89 4.71 14.96
C TYR A 155 -14.15 5.17 14.23
N CYS A 156 -14.22 6.46 13.87
CA CYS A 156 -15.36 7.01 13.13
C CYS A 156 -15.61 6.27 11.83
N TRP A 157 -14.55 6.02 11.06
CA TRP A 157 -14.64 5.23 9.83
C TRP A 157 -15.14 3.81 10.09
N SER A 158 -14.66 3.16 11.17
CA SER A 158 -15.09 1.80 11.52
C SER A 158 -16.58 1.72 11.87
N LEU A 159 -17.11 2.78 12.51
CA LEU A 159 -18.56 2.90 12.77
C LEU A 159 -19.33 3.08 11.45
N GLU A 160 -18.86 3.94 10.54
CA GLU A 160 -19.48 4.13 9.21
C GLU A 160 -19.50 2.82 8.39
N GLU A 161 -18.47 2.00 8.52
CA GLU A 161 -18.39 0.68 7.89
C GLU A 161 -19.28 -0.38 8.60
N GLY A 162 -19.81 -0.08 9.78
CA GLY A 162 -20.66 -1.00 10.55
C GLY A 162 -19.89 -2.07 11.32
N HIS A 163 -18.63 -1.82 11.70
CA HIS A 163 -17.74 -2.80 12.30
C HIS A 163 -17.20 -2.39 13.68
N GLU A 164 -18.04 -1.84 14.53
CA GLU A 164 -17.64 -1.39 15.87
C GLU A 164 -17.00 -2.51 16.73
N ALA A 165 -17.61 -3.70 16.75
CA ALA A 165 -17.09 -4.82 17.54
C ALA A 165 -15.68 -5.27 17.06
N ALA A 166 -15.47 -5.34 15.75
CA ALA A 166 -14.17 -5.67 15.17
C ALA A 166 -13.13 -4.56 15.41
N HIS A 167 -13.55 -3.30 15.42
CA HIS A 167 -12.70 -2.19 15.82
C HIS A 167 -12.25 -2.33 17.28
N GLN A 168 -13.12 -2.78 18.17
CA GLN A 168 -12.73 -3.04 19.56
C GLN A 168 -11.68 -4.16 19.67
N GLU A 169 -11.74 -5.18 18.79
CA GLU A 169 -10.67 -6.20 18.71
C GLU A 169 -9.33 -5.56 18.34
N PHE A 170 -9.32 -4.67 17.34
CA PHE A 170 -8.13 -3.90 16.97
C PHE A 170 -7.60 -3.09 18.16
N ARG A 171 -8.46 -2.36 18.87
CA ARG A 171 -8.06 -1.55 20.04
C ARG A 171 -7.45 -2.42 21.14
N ARG A 172 -8.01 -3.58 21.40
CA ARG A 172 -7.47 -4.54 22.39
C ARG A 172 -6.12 -5.12 21.93
N ALA A 173 -5.99 -5.46 20.65
CA ALA A 173 -4.74 -5.95 20.09
C ALA A 173 -3.64 -4.89 20.18
N LEU A 174 -3.96 -3.63 19.83
CA LEU A 174 -3.03 -2.50 19.91
C LEU A 174 -2.58 -2.24 21.35
N ALA A 175 -3.51 -2.29 22.33
CA ALA A 175 -3.19 -2.09 23.74
C ALA A 175 -2.29 -3.19 24.34
N ARG A 176 -2.36 -4.41 23.79
CA ARG A 176 -1.52 -5.54 24.23
C ARG A 176 -0.16 -5.57 23.53
N SER A 177 -0.03 -4.89 22.40
CA SER A 177 1.23 -4.80 21.67
C SER A 177 2.15 -3.83 22.39
N THR A 178 3.44 -4.20 22.53
CA THR A 178 4.46 -3.30 23.04
C THR A 178 5.04 -2.53 21.84
N PRO A 179 5.12 -1.19 21.88
CA PRO A 179 5.91 -0.46 20.90
C PRO A 179 7.36 -0.92 20.99
N GLU A 180 7.92 -1.39 19.89
CA GLU A 180 9.36 -1.66 19.76
C GLU A 180 10.14 -0.38 19.49
#